data_f276467fec3ef5f6d1201b4545d785da
#
_entry.id   f276467fec3ef5f6d1201b4545d785da
#
_cell.length_a   1.000
_cell.length_b   1.000
_cell.length_c   1.000
_cell.angle_alpha   90.00
_cell.angle_beta   90.00
_cell.angle_gamma   90.00
#
_symmetry.space_group_name_H-M   'P 1'
#
loop_
_entity.id
_entity.type
_entity.pdbx_description
1 polymer ?
#
loop_
_entity_poly.entity_id
_entity_poly.type
_entity_poly.pdbx_seq_one_letter_code
_entity_poly.pdbx_strand_id
1 'polypeptide(L)'
;MTRVSPTVSPTLGLRANLAQFSLLVAVNALVGGMLGQERTVLPLLAEQAFHLSAYTAALTYIVAFGATKAVTNFVAGTLSDRYGRKPVLVAGWLIALPVPPLLIWAPSWGWVIFANVLLGINQGLTWSTTVIMKIDLVGPHRRGLAMGLNEASGYLALAVTAMATGAIAAHAGLRPEPFLLGIAYAALGLALSSLAVRETREHARTEATHHAPGPDLSTSQIAWRTSVAEPALSAASQAGMVNNLNDALAWGIFPLLFAAHGLSLAQIGVLAALYPAVWGAGQLVTGWYSDRVGRKHLITAGMLTQAAAIALVATGSTFTPWALAQILLGAGTALVYPTLLAVIGDVAHPAWRARAVGVYRLWRDGGFAIGALLAGALADAYGLTTAIWAVAALTAASGLVVAARMYETHPRIPLADPVP
;
A
#
# COMPACT_ATOMS: atom_id res chain seq x y z
N MET A 1 46.67 -5.91 21.67
CA MET A 1 46.21 -6.91 20.68
C MET A 1 44.72 -7.23 20.96
N THR A 2 43.83 -6.47 20.37
CA THR A 2 42.38 -6.70 20.42
C THR A 2 42.06 -7.83 19.45
N ARG A 3 41.57 -8.96 19.96
CA ARG A 3 41.09 -10.07 19.16
C ARG A 3 39.88 -9.57 18.37
N VAL A 4 40.04 -9.34 17.08
CA VAL A 4 38.92 -9.18 16.14
C VAL A 4 38.30 -10.59 16.03
N SER A 5 37.13 -10.79 16.67
CA SER A 5 36.34 -11.99 16.45
C SER A 5 36.01 -12.06 14.95
N PRO A 6 36.15 -13.25 14.31
CA PRO A 6 35.77 -13.38 12.91
C PRO A 6 34.26 -13.07 12.78
N THR A 7 33.95 -11.97 12.12
CA THR A 7 32.56 -11.64 11.76
C THR A 7 32.09 -12.69 10.75
N VAL A 8 31.30 -13.65 11.22
CA VAL A 8 30.65 -14.63 10.34
C VAL A 8 29.79 -13.83 9.36
N SER A 9 30.12 -13.90 8.08
CA SER A 9 29.34 -13.24 7.03
C SER A 9 27.88 -13.70 7.11
N PRO A 10 26.90 -12.79 7.08
CA PRO A 10 25.50 -13.15 7.21
C PRO A 10 25.08 -14.07 6.06
N THR A 11 24.40 -15.17 6.38
CA THR A 11 23.89 -16.12 5.38
C THR A 11 22.59 -15.60 4.80
N LEU A 12 22.54 -15.45 3.46
CA LEU A 12 21.31 -15.10 2.74
C LEU A 12 20.42 -16.33 2.59
N GLY A 13 19.11 -16.11 2.55
CA GLY A 13 18.12 -17.13 2.26
C GLY A 13 17.01 -17.26 3.31
N LEU A 14 15.82 -17.59 2.84
CA LEU A 14 14.61 -17.66 3.67
C LEU A 14 14.74 -18.67 4.83
N ARG A 15 15.28 -19.86 4.57
CA ARG A 15 15.40 -20.91 5.61
C ARG A 15 16.37 -20.50 6.72
N ALA A 16 17.49 -19.88 6.36
CA ALA A 16 18.50 -19.41 7.31
C ALA A 16 17.98 -18.28 8.21
N ASN A 17 17.06 -17.47 7.70
CA ASN A 17 16.55 -16.27 8.36
C ASN A 17 15.06 -16.36 8.71
N LEU A 18 14.47 -17.57 8.76
CA LEU A 18 13.02 -17.77 8.88
C LEU A 18 12.41 -17.06 10.10
N ALA A 19 13.07 -17.11 11.26
CA ALA A 19 12.58 -16.48 12.48
C ALA A 19 12.48 -14.95 12.35
N GLN A 20 13.52 -14.30 11.82
CA GLN A 20 13.51 -12.84 11.60
C GLN A 20 12.55 -12.45 10.47
N PHE A 21 12.47 -13.25 9.42
CA PHE A 21 11.52 -13.05 8.34
C PHE A 21 10.07 -13.10 8.85
N SER A 22 9.70 -14.12 9.61
CA SER A 22 8.35 -14.27 10.19
C SER A 22 8.03 -13.16 11.18
N LEU A 23 9.00 -12.73 11.99
CA LEU A 23 8.84 -11.58 12.88
C LEU A 23 8.55 -10.30 12.08
N LEU A 24 9.27 -10.05 10.98
CA LEU A 24 9.02 -8.88 10.11
C LEU A 24 7.66 -8.98 9.39
N VAL A 25 7.16 -10.18 9.09
CA VAL A 25 5.79 -10.38 8.58
C VAL A 25 4.76 -9.99 9.65
N ALA A 26 4.97 -10.41 10.91
CA ALA A 26 4.09 -10.02 12.03
C ALA A 26 4.14 -8.51 12.31
N VAL A 27 5.33 -7.90 12.31
CA VAL A 27 5.47 -6.45 12.44
C VAL A 27 4.73 -5.72 11.32
N ASN A 28 4.81 -6.20 10.07
CA ASN A 28 4.07 -5.59 8.96
C ASN A 28 2.55 -5.77 9.07
N ALA A 29 2.08 -6.87 9.66
CA ALA A 29 0.66 -7.02 9.98
C ALA A 29 0.18 -5.94 10.98
N LEU A 30 0.98 -5.61 12.00
CA LEU A 30 0.67 -4.50 12.91
C LEU A 30 0.65 -3.14 12.19
N VAL A 31 1.55 -2.94 11.20
CA VAL A 31 1.52 -1.74 10.34
C VAL A 31 0.21 -1.66 9.56
N GLY A 32 -0.24 -2.77 8.99
CA GLY A 32 -1.53 -2.86 8.30
C GLY A 32 -2.72 -2.62 9.24
N GLY A 33 -2.65 -3.15 10.47
CA GLY A 33 -3.65 -2.89 11.53
C GLY A 33 -3.78 -1.41 11.87
N MET A 34 -2.65 -0.69 12.01
CA MET A 34 -2.66 0.77 12.22
C MET A 34 -3.42 1.52 11.13
N LEU A 35 -3.31 1.07 9.89
CA LEU A 35 -4.03 1.66 8.77
C LEU A 35 -5.52 1.26 8.79
N GLY A 36 -5.81 0.00 9.12
CA GLY A 36 -7.17 -0.56 9.12
C GLY A 36 -8.11 0.08 10.12
N GLN A 37 -7.59 0.57 11.27
CA GLN A 37 -8.42 1.16 12.33
C GLN A 37 -9.25 2.37 11.87
N GLU A 38 -8.84 3.06 10.82
CA GLU A 38 -9.48 4.28 10.35
C GLU A 38 -10.50 4.05 9.22
N ARG A 39 -10.37 2.94 8.48
CA ARG A 39 -11.03 2.78 7.17
C ARG A 39 -12.54 2.71 7.23
N THR A 40 -13.11 2.19 8.31
CA THR A 40 -14.56 2.14 8.53
C THR A 40 -15.06 3.37 9.27
N VAL A 41 -14.28 3.87 10.23
CA VAL A 41 -14.77 4.79 11.26
C VAL A 41 -14.55 6.26 10.88
N LEU A 42 -13.40 6.65 10.32
CA LEU A 42 -13.08 8.07 10.12
C LEU A 42 -14.02 8.82 9.16
N PRO A 43 -14.46 8.27 8.01
CA PRO A 43 -15.41 8.97 7.15
C PRO A 43 -16.71 9.30 7.90
N LEU A 44 -17.21 8.34 8.69
CA LEU A 44 -18.44 8.51 9.47
C LEU A 44 -18.25 9.44 10.67
N LEU A 45 -17.06 9.41 11.27
CA LEU A 45 -16.71 10.34 12.35
C LEU A 45 -16.67 11.79 11.86
N ALA A 46 -16.17 12.03 10.62
CA ALA A 46 -16.17 13.35 9.99
C ALA A 46 -17.58 13.94 9.89
N GLU A 47 -18.54 13.13 9.45
CA GLU A 47 -19.92 13.53 9.29
C GLU A 47 -20.65 13.63 10.64
N GLN A 48 -20.61 12.57 11.47
CA GLN A 48 -21.46 12.44 12.65
C GLN A 48 -20.96 13.19 13.87
N ALA A 49 -19.63 13.28 14.08
CA ALA A 49 -19.04 13.90 15.25
C ALA A 49 -18.48 15.29 15.00
N PHE A 50 -17.96 15.55 13.80
CA PHE A 50 -17.41 16.85 13.42
C PHE A 50 -18.32 17.67 12.50
N HIS A 51 -19.46 17.10 12.10
CA HIS A 51 -20.50 17.76 11.29
C HIS A 51 -19.97 18.37 10.00
N LEU A 52 -19.00 17.70 9.35
CA LEU A 52 -18.46 18.15 8.08
C LEU A 52 -19.44 17.78 6.96
N SER A 53 -20.03 18.81 6.34
CA SER A 53 -20.98 18.63 5.26
C SER A 53 -20.32 18.48 3.89
N ALA A 54 -19.12 19.05 3.70
CA ALA A 54 -18.37 18.93 2.45
C ALA A 54 -17.52 17.65 2.43
N TYR A 55 -17.68 16.85 1.39
CA TYR A 55 -16.91 15.61 1.20
C TYR A 55 -15.41 15.89 1.06
N THR A 56 -15.03 16.97 0.36
CA THR A 56 -13.63 17.40 0.28
C THR A 56 -13.03 17.61 1.66
N ALA A 57 -13.76 18.30 2.55
CA ALA A 57 -13.31 18.53 3.92
C ALA A 57 -13.20 17.21 4.72
N ALA A 58 -14.19 16.33 4.59
CA ALA A 58 -14.19 15.02 5.24
C ALA A 58 -13.01 14.14 4.79
N LEU A 59 -12.56 14.24 3.54
CA LEU A 59 -11.46 13.43 2.98
C LEU A 59 -10.07 14.02 3.19
N THR A 60 -9.93 15.19 3.84
CA THR A 60 -8.61 15.84 4.08
C THR A 60 -7.63 14.96 4.86
N TYR A 61 -8.11 14.06 5.70
CA TYR A 61 -7.26 13.10 6.40
C TYR A 61 -6.56 12.12 5.43
N ILE A 62 -7.22 11.69 4.34
CA ILE A 62 -6.62 10.84 3.30
C ILE A 62 -5.59 11.65 2.50
N VAL A 63 -5.88 12.94 2.22
CA VAL A 63 -4.91 13.84 1.56
C VAL A 63 -3.64 13.95 2.39
N ALA A 64 -3.77 14.23 3.69
CA ALA A 64 -2.65 14.35 4.61
C ALA A 64 -1.86 13.05 4.71
N PHE A 65 -2.55 11.93 4.90
CA PHE A 65 -1.96 10.60 4.91
C PHE A 65 -1.20 10.28 3.62
N GLY A 66 -1.86 10.42 2.46
CA GLY A 66 -1.30 10.07 1.16
C GLY A 66 -0.08 10.90 0.79
N ALA A 67 -0.17 12.23 0.97
CA ALA A 67 0.93 13.14 0.67
C ALA A 67 2.17 12.84 1.55
N THR A 68 1.98 12.69 2.84
CA THR A 68 3.09 12.41 3.76
C THR A 68 3.67 11.01 3.57
N LYS A 69 2.84 10.00 3.30
CA LYS A 69 3.30 8.65 2.97
C LYS A 69 4.10 8.62 1.67
N ALA A 70 3.65 9.33 0.62
CA ALA A 70 4.34 9.39 -0.66
C ALA A 70 5.75 9.97 -0.52
N VAL A 71 5.88 11.11 0.15
CA VAL A 71 7.18 11.75 0.42
C VAL A 71 8.06 10.88 1.30
N THR A 72 7.50 10.30 2.36
CA THR A 72 8.25 9.48 3.31
C THR A 72 8.73 8.18 2.67
N ASN A 73 7.92 7.53 1.84
CA ASN A 73 8.34 6.34 1.07
C ASN A 73 9.49 6.66 0.11
N PHE A 74 9.46 7.82 -0.54
CA PHE A 74 10.55 8.24 -1.42
C PHE A 74 11.89 8.36 -0.70
N VAL A 75 11.91 8.85 0.54
CA VAL A 75 13.13 9.04 1.32
C VAL A 75 13.49 7.86 2.23
N ALA A 76 12.55 6.95 2.52
CA ALA A 76 12.75 5.85 3.48
C ALA A 76 13.93 4.94 3.14
N GLY A 77 14.15 4.66 1.85
CA GLY A 77 15.31 3.90 1.39
C GLY A 77 16.63 4.57 1.75
N THR A 78 16.77 5.86 1.43
CA THR A 78 17.97 6.66 1.75
C THR A 78 18.21 6.75 3.26
N LEU A 79 17.15 6.94 4.04
CA LEU A 79 17.26 6.96 5.51
C LEU A 79 17.73 5.60 6.04
N SER A 80 17.17 4.51 5.51
CA SER A 80 17.54 3.14 5.88
C SER A 80 19.00 2.83 5.53
N ASP A 81 19.50 3.31 4.39
CA ASP A 81 20.90 3.14 4.01
C ASP A 81 21.87 3.96 4.89
N ARG A 82 21.46 5.18 5.25
CA ARG A 82 22.28 6.08 6.06
C ARG A 82 22.33 5.68 7.54
N TYR A 83 21.18 5.42 8.15
CA TYR A 83 21.03 5.22 9.59
C TYR A 83 20.89 3.76 10.01
N GLY A 84 20.65 2.84 9.06
CA GLY A 84 20.31 1.43 9.29
C GLY A 84 18.80 1.17 9.23
N ARG A 85 18.44 -0.11 8.98
CA ARG A 85 17.05 -0.52 8.80
C ARG A 85 16.28 -0.49 10.13
N LYS A 86 16.84 -1.07 11.17
CA LYS A 86 16.21 -1.15 12.49
C LYS A 86 15.95 0.24 13.11
N PRO A 87 16.87 1.21 13.15
CA PRO A 87 16.59 2.55 13.67
C PRO A 87 15.45 3.26 12.93
N VAL A 88 15.36 3.14 11.60
CA VAL A 88 14.29 3.74 10.81
C VAL A 88 12.93 3.09 11.10
N LEU A 89 12.90 1.76 11.25
CA LEU A 89 11.70 1.03 11.65
C LEU A 89 11.20 1.46 13.04
N VAL A 90 12.11 1.56 14.02
CA VAL A 90 11.78 1.99 15.39
C VAL A 90 11.30 3.45 15.41
N ALA A 91 11.97 4.35 14.66
CA ALA A 91 11.53 5.74 14.54
C ALA A 91 10.10 5.83 13.96
N GLY A 92 9.78 5.01 12.96
CA GLY A 92 8.44 4.91 12.41
C GLY A 92 7.39 4.53 13.47
N TRP A 93 7.69 3.57 14.35
CA TRP A 93 6.79 3.18 15.44
C TRP A 93 6.67 4.24 16.54
N LEU A 94 7.75 4.95 16.87
CA LEU A 94 7.69 6.08 17.81
C LEU A 94 6.74 7.17 17.31
N ILE A 95 6.73 7.44 16.00
CA ILE A 95 5.80 8.39 15.36
C ILE A 95 4.36 7.85 15.37
N ALA A 96 4.17 6.53 15.38
CA ALA A 96 2.84 5.92 15.48
C ALA A 96 2.17 6.06 16.85
N LEU A 97 2.95 6.12 17.93
CA LEU A 97 2.42 6.12 19.30
C LEU A 97 1.35 7.20 19.57
N PRO A 98 1.53 8.46 19.15
CA PRO A 98 0.53 9.50 19.39
C PRO A 98 -0.71 9.40 18.49
N VAL A 99 -0.67 8.60 17.39
CA VAL A 99 -1.77 8.57 16.40
C VAL A 99 -3.12 8.17 17.05
N PRO A 100 -3.25 6.99 17.70
CA PRO A 100 -4.54 6.60 18.28
C PRO A 100 -5.02 7.55 19.39
N PRO A 101 -4.18 8.01 20.34
CA PRO A 101 -4.59 9.02 21.32
C PRO A 101 -5.11 10.31 20.67
N LEU A 102 -4.45 10.80 19.63
CA LEU A 102 -4.90 12.00 18.90
C LEU A 102 -6.28 11.79 18.27
N LEU A 103 -6.58 10.61 17.73
CA LEU A 103 -7.89 10.29 17.16
C LEU A 103 -8.98 10.16 18.24
N ILE A 104 -8.65 9.53 19.38
CA ILE A 104 -9.57 9.35 20.51
C ILE A 104 -10.02 10.70 21.09
N TRP A 105 -9.05 11.57 21.36
CA TRP A 105 -9.30 12.86 22.04
C TRP A 105 -9.29 14.07 21.12
N ALA A 106 -9.39 13.89 19.80
CA ALA A 106 -9.44 14.98 18.84
C ALA A 106 -10.54 16.01 19.18
N PRO A 107 -10.22 17.25 19.57
CA PRO A 107 -11.23 18.29 19.83
C PRO A 107 -11.75 18.94 18.56
N SER A 108 -11.02 18.79 17.44
CA SER A 108 -11.37 19.31 16.11
C SER A 108 -10.82 18.42 15.02
N TRP A 109 -11.36 18.57 13.79
CA TRP A 109 -10.91 17.82 12.62
C TRP A 109 -9.43 18.06 12.29
N GLY A 110 -8.88 19.24 12.59
CA GLY A 110 -7.45 19.51 12.42
C GLY A 110 -6.53 18.55 13.16
N TRP A 111 -6.95 18.05 14.34
CA TRP A 111 -6.21 17.02 15.10
C TRP A 111 -6.26 15.66 14.40
N VAL A 112 -7.37 15.31 13.75
CA VAL A 112 -7.50 14.11 12.95
C VAL A 112 -6.57 14.20 11.73
N ILE A 113 -6.52 15.34 11.06
CA ILE A 113 -5.58 15.60 9.94
C ILE A 113 -4.14 15.44 10.43
N PHE A 114 -3.78 16.04 11.57
CA PHE A 114 -2.43 15.92 12.14
C PHE A 114 -2.08 14.47 12.50
N ALA A 115 -3.01 13.72 13.09
CA ALA A 115 -2.82 12.27 13.33
C ALA A 115 -2.53 11.51 12.05
N ASN A 116 -3.20 11.87 10.94
CA ASN A 116 -2.98 11.25 9.63
C ASN A 116 -1.67 11.68 8.95
N VAL A 117 -1.15 12.88 9.21
CA VAL A 117 0.23 13.25 8.85
C VAL A 117 1.22 12.28 9.52
N LEU A 118 1.08 12.07 10.83
CA LEU A 118 1.93 11.15 11.58
C LEU A 118 1.76 9.70 11.12
N LEU A 119 0.53 9.26 10.86
CA LEU A 119 0.26 7.93 10.32
C LEU A 119 0.89 7.74 8.92
N GLY A 120 0.83 8.75 8.05
CA GLY A 120 1.49 8.71 6.75
C GLY A 120 3.01 8.56 6.88
N ILE A 121 3.64 9.30 7.79
CA ILE A 121 5.08 9.16 8.08
C ILE A 121 5.38 7.76 8.65
N ASN A 122 4.61 7.29 9.63
CA ASN A 122 4.75 5.95 10.18
C ASN A 122 4.70 4.89 9.06
N GLN A 123 3.65 4.92 8.23
CA GLN A 123 3.45 3.96 7.15
C GLN A 123 4.59 3.99 6.13
N GLY A 124 5.05 5.18 5.75
CA GLY A 124 6.18 5.34 4.84
C GLY A 124 7.48 4.75 5.39
N LEU A 125 7.79 4.98 6.67
CA LEU A 125 8.99 4.43 7.30
C LEU A 125 8.87 2.92 7.56
N THR A 126 7.80 2.47 8.22
CA THR A 126 7.69 1.08 8.70
C THR A 126 7.40 0.09 7.56
N TRP A 127 6.45 0.41 6.67
CA TRP A 127 6.11 -0.48 5.55
C TRP A 127 7.30 -0.66 4.60
N SER A 128 7.94 0.45 4.18
CA SER A 128 9.10 0.38 3.31
C SER A 128 10.27 -0.37 3.95
N THR A 129 10.56 -0.09 5.22
CA THR A 129 11.68 -0.72 5.91
C THR A 129 11.45 -2.22 6.12
N THR A 130 10.23 -2.67 6.46
CA THR A 130 9.93 -4.11 6.58
C THR A 130 10.05 -4.84 5.24
N VAL A 131 9.71 -4.20 4.11
CA VAL A 131 9.97 -4.72 2.76
C VAL A 131 11.47 -4.86 2.52
N ILE A 132 12.24 -3.79 2.73
CA ILE A 132 13.69 -3.76 2.52
C ILE A 132 14.36 -4.85 3.35
N MET A 133 14.06 -4.94 4.64
CA MET A 133 14.66 -5.95 5.54
C MET A 133 14.36 -7.39 5.10
N LYS A 134 13.14 -7.68 4.62
CA LYS A 134 12.81 -9.01 4.10
C LYS A 134 13.55 -9.34 2.82
N ILE A 135 13.73 -8.37 1.94
CA ILE A 135 14.55 -8.52 0.72
C ILE A 135 16.00 -8.78 1.09
N ASP A 136 16.57 -8.02 2.04
CA ASP A 136 17.93 -8.22 2.52
C ASP A 136 18.16 -9.66 3.05
N LEU A 137 17.18 -10.20 3.80
CA LEU A 137 17.29 -11.54 4.39
C LEU A 137 17.21 -12.67 3.38
N VAL A 138 16.35 -12.55 2.35
CA VAL A 138 16.10 -13.67 1.41
C VAL A 138 17.05 -13.68 0.22
N GLY A 139 17.67 -12.54 -0.11
CA GLY A 139 18.53 -12.40 -1.27
C GLY A 139 17.76 -12.45 -2.61
N PRO A 140 18.47 -12.49 -3.76
CA PRO A 140 17.90 -12.26 -5.08
C PRO A 140 16.84 -13.30 -5.53
N HIS A 141 17.01 -14.56 -5.15
CA HIS A 141 16.20 -15.66 -5.69
C HIS A 141 14.74 -15.73 -5.17
N ARG A 142 14.40 -15.09 -4.04
CA ARG A 142 13.07 -15.18 -3.41
C ARG A 142 12.44 -13.83 -3.09
N ARG A 143 12.85 -12.77 -3.76
CA ARG A 143 12.32 -11.40 -3.55
C ARG A 143 10.82 -11.32 -3.80
N GLY A 144 10.32 -11.96 -4.85
CA GLY A 144 8.89 -11.98 -5.17
C GLY A 144 8.06 -12.57 -4.03
N LEU A 145 8.49 -13.70 -3.46
CA LEU A 145 7.84 -14.30 -2.30
C LEU A 145 7.88 -13.38 -1.07
N ALA A 146 9.03 -12.75 -0.81
CA ALA A 146 9.18 -11.83 0.32
C ALA A 146 8.24 -10.62 0.21
N MET A 147 8.13 -10.07 -0.99
CA MET A 147 7.22 -8.95 -1.29
C MET A 147 5.76 -9.38 -1.18
N GLY A 148 5.38 -10.52 -1.77
CA GLY A 148 4.01 -11.04 -1.71
C GLY A 148 3.55 -11.30 -0.27
N LEU A 149 4.39 -11.93 0.56
CA LEU A 149 4.10 -12.16 1.98
C LEU A 149 4.04 -10.86 2.78
N ASN A 150 4.91 -9.88 2.46
CA ASN A 150 4.84 -8.56 3.09
C ASN A 150 3.48 -7.90 2.84
N GLU A 151 3.11 -7.76 1.58
CA GLU A 151 1.90 -7.07 1.19
C GLU A 151 0.66 -7.83 1.70
N ALA A 152 0.62 -9.16 1.54
CA ALA A 152 -0.48 -9.98 2.05
C ALA A 152 -0.68 -9.80 3.55
N SER A 153 0.38 -9.84 4.36
CA SER A 153 0.27 -9.67 5.82
C SER A 153 -0.30 -8.31 6.20
N GLY A 154 0.14 -7.23 5.53
CA GLY A 154 -0.33 -5.89 5.79
C GLY A 154 -1.82 -5.71 5.42
N TYR A 155 -2.22 -6.12 4.22
CA TYR A 155 -3.60 -5.92 3.76
C TYR A 155 -4.61 -6.87 4.40
N LEU A 156 -4.23 -8.09 4.75
CA LEU A 156 -5.08 -8.99 5.53
C LEU A 156 -5.31 -8.43 6.95
N ALA A 157 -4.27 -7.92 7.60
CA ALA A 157 -4.41 -7.28 8.91
C ALA A 157 -5.25 -5.99 8.84
N LEU A 158 -5.09 -5.19 7.76
CA LEU A 158 -5.94 -4.03 7.48
C LEU A 158 -7.42 -4.47 7.38
N ALA A 159 -7.71 -5.52 6.61
CA ALA A 159 -9.06 -6.05 6.44
C ALA A 159 -9.68 -6.49 7.77
N VAL A 160 -8.97 -7.31 8.53
CA VAL A 160 -9.42 -7.78 9.85
C VAL A 160 -9.68 -6.62 10.79
N THR A 161 -8.80 -5.62 10.80
CA THR A 161 -8.95 -4.45 11.67
C THR A 161 -10.10 -3.55 11.24
N ALA A 162 -10.30 -3.31 9.94
CA ALA A 162 -11.43 -2.54 9.42
C ALA A 162 -12.78 -3.19 9.78
N MET A 163 -12.86 -4.52 9.68
CA MET A 163 -14.04 -5.27 10.13
C MET A 163 -14.24 -5.16 11.65
N ALA A 164 -13.16 -5.36 12.42
CA ALA A 164 -13.22 -5.29 13.88
C ALA A 164 -13.66 -3.90 14.38
N THR A 165 -13.09 -2.83 13.81
CA THR A 165 -13.48 -1.45 14.20
C THR A 165 -14.91 -1.12 13.80
N GLY A 166 -15.42 -1.62 12.67
CA GLY A 166 -16.84 -1.52 12.30
C GLY A 166 -17.76 -2.24 13.29
N ALA A 167 -17.39 -3.46 13.71
CA ALA A 167 -18.14 -4.21 14.72
C ALA A 167 -18.09 -3.54 16.11
N ILE A 168 -16.94 -3.07 16.54
CA ILE A 168 -16.79 -2.33 17.81
C ILE A 168 -17.62 -1.05 17.76
N ALA A 169 -17.53 -0.28 16.68
CA ALA A 169 -18.28 0.96 16.53
C ALA A 169 -19.81 0.76 16.55
N ALA A 170 -20.29 -0.37 16.04
CA ALA A 170 -21.70 -0.72 16.05
C ALA A 170 -22.26 -0.90 17.49
N HIS A 171 -21.44 -1.28 18.47
CA HIS A 171 -21.83 -1.53 19.85
C HIS A 171 -21.43 -0.41 20.82
N ALA A 172 -20.29 0.23 20.59
CA ALA A 172 -19.68 1.17 21.52
C ALA A 172 -19.59 2.61 20.99
N GLY A 173 -19.92 2.82 19.71
CA GLY A 173 -19.81 4.12 19.03
C GLY A 173 -18.49 4.32 18.29
N LEU A 174 -18.38 5.45 17.58
CA LEU A 174 -17.27 5.73 16.67
C LEU A 174 -15.94 6.02 17.40
N ARG A 175 -15.95 6.37 18.67
CA ARG A 175 -14.80 6.58 19.56
C ARG A 175 -15.21 6.53 21.04
N PRO A 176 -14.28 6.17 22.00
CA PRO A 176 -12.84 5.91 21.78
C PRO A 176 -12.52 4.47 21.36
N GLU A 177 -13.43 3.52 21.56
CA GLU A 177 -13.19 2.07 21.58
C GLU A 177 -12.55 1.51 20.29
N PRO A 178 -12.96 1.88 19.05
CA PRO A 178 -12.33 1.37 17.84
C PRO A 178 -10.83 1.68 17.76
N PHE A 179 -10.39 2.82 18.30
CA PHE A 179 -9.00 3.26 18.23
C PHE A 179 -8.10 2.67 19.34
N LEU A 180 -8.66 1.98 20.33
CA LEU A 180 -7.87 1.25 21.33
C LEU A 180 -7.04 0.14 20.71
N LEU A 181 -7.51 -0.46 19.61
CA LEU A 181 -6.73 -1.41 18.82
C LEU A 181 -5.43 -0.77 18.29
N GLY A 182 -5.49 0.48 17.88
CA GLY A 182 -4.33 1.22 17.38
C GLY A 182 -3.27 1.44 18.48
N ILE A 183 -3.68 1.66 19.74
CA ILE A 183 -2.74 1.75 20.88
C ILE A 183 -2.00 0.41 21.03
N ALA A 184 -2.72 -0.72 20.99
CA ALA A 184 -2.13 -2.04 21.09
C ALA A 184 -1.16 -2.31 19.91
N TYR A 185 -1.53 -1.97 18.68
CA TYR A 185 -0.67 -2.14 17.51
C TYR A 185 0.60 -1.30 17.59
N ALA A 186 0.50 -0.02 17.97
CA ALA A 186 1.65 0.86 18.10
C ALA A 186 2.62 0.38 19.20
N ALA A 187 2.10 0.01 20.37
CA ALA A 187 2.90 -0.50 21.47
C ALA A 187 3.59 -1.82 21.14
N LEU A 188 2.86 -2.80 20.57
CA LEU A 188 3.42 -4.10 20.16
C LEU A 188 4.42 -3.93 19.02
N GLY A 189 4.11 -3.10 18.00
CA GLY A 189 4.99 -2.81 16.88
C GLY A 189 6.32 -2.20 17.33
N LEU A 190 6.26 -1.23 18.24
CA LEU A 190 7.46 -0.64 18.86
C LEU A 190 8.25 -1.66 19.67
N ALA A 191 7.59 -2.43 20.54
CA ALA A 191 8.22 -3.43 21.37
C ALA A 191 8.93 -4.51 20.55
N LEU A 192 8.24 -5.12 19.57
CA LEU A 192 8.82 -6.14 18.70
C LEU A 192 9.97 -5.58 17.88
N SER A 193 9.81 -4.39 17.31
CA SER A 193 10.85 -3.77 16.47
C SER A 193 12.08 -3.39 17.28
N SER A 194 11.92 -2.92 18.51
CA SER A 194 13.02 -2.51 19.38
C SER A 194 13.75 -3.71 19.99
N LEU A 195 13.01 -4.72 20.48
CA LEU A 195 13.55 -5.80 21.30
C LEU A 195 13.97 -7.03 20.48
N ALA A 196 13.19 -7.40 19.44
CA ALA A 196 13.33 -8.67 18.75
C ALA A 196 13.85 -8.55 17.31
N VAL A 197 13.55 -7.46 16.59
CA VAL A 197 14.05 -7.26 15.22
C VAL A 197 15.54 -6.98 15.24
N ARG A 198 16.29 -7.63 14.33
CA ARG A 198 17.72 -7.45 14.14
C ARG A 198 18.00 -6.59 12.92
N GLU A 199 19.15 -5.88 12.94
CA GLU A 199 19.62 -5.08 11.80
C GLU A 199 19.97 -6.00 10.61
N THR A 200 19.59 -5.58 9.37
CA THR A 200 19.84 -6.37 8.14
C THR A 200 20.82 -5.73 7.18
N ARG A 201 21.42 -4.58 7.52
CA ARG A 201 22.33 -3.81 6.65
C ARG A 201 23.51 -4.64 6.13
N GLU A 202 24.05 -5.55 6.97
CA GLU A 202 25.18 -6.40 6.56
C GLU A 202 24.77 -7.43 5.50
N HIS A 203 23.52 -7.93 5.52
CA HIS A 203 23.00 -8.81 4.47
C HIS A 203 22.96 -8.09 3.11
N ALA A 204 22.49 -6.82 3.10
CA ALA A 204 22.50 -5.98 1.90
C ALA A 204 23.92 -5.73 1.36
N ARG A 205 24.90 -5.48 2.23
CA ARG A 205 26.31 -5.29 1.85
C ARG A 205 26.90 -6.55 1.23
N THR A 206 26.61 -7.72 1.81
CA THR A 206 27.06 -9.02 1.28
C THR A 206 26.50 -9.25 -0.12
N GLU A 207 25.27 -8.89 -0.37
CA GLU A 207 24.66 -9.00 -1.71
C GLU A 207 25.29 -8.01 -2.71
N ALA A 208 25.53 -6.77 -2.30
CA ALA A 208 26.06 -5.71 -3.18
C ALA A 208 27.43 -6.05 -3.79
N THR A 209 28.25 -6.87 -3.13
CA THR A 209 29.57 -7.30 -3.65
C THR A 209 29.48 -8.15 -4.91
N HIS A 210 28.30 -8.65 -5.28
CA HIS A 210 28.09 -9.53 -6.42
C HIS A 210 27.51 -8.82 -7.67
N HIS A 211 27.35 -7.48 -7.66
CA HIS A 211 26.75 -6.76 -8.77
C HIS A 211 27.76 -5.91 -9.55
N ALA A 212 27.71 -6.01 -10.90
CA ALA A 212 28.53 -5.19 -11.78
C ALA A 212 28.11 -3.70 -11.76
N PRO A 213 29.04 -2.74 -11.98
CA PRO A 213 28.70 -1.32 -12.10
C PRO A 213 27.73 -1.09 -13.27
N GLY A 214 26.66 -0.32 -13.03
CA GLY A 214 25.71 0.08 -14.06
C GLY A 214 25.85 1.55 -14.45
N PRO A 215 25.05 2.04 -15.44
CA PRO A 215 25.10 3.43 -15.88
C PRO A 215 24.78 4.38 -14.72
N ASP A 216 25.61 5.39 -14.55
CA ASP A 216 25.38 6.44 -13.55
C ASP A 216 24.38 7.48 -14.10
N LEU A 217 23.12 7.36 -13.69
CA LEU A 217 22.06 8.30 -14.01
C LEU A 217 21.78 9.21 -12.82
N SER A 218 21.60 10.50 -13.10
CA SER A 218 21.15 11.45 -12.08
C SER A 218 19.72 11.13 -11.62
N THR A 219 19.36 11.57 -10.41
CA THR A 219 17.99 11.37 -9.87
C THR A 219 16.93 12.01 -10.76
N SER A 220 17.20 13.16 -11.36
CA SER A 220 16.29 13.84 -12.30
C SER A 220 16.09 13.04 -13.59
N GLN A 221 17.13 12.44 -14.14
CA GLN A 221 17.03 11.57 -15.32
C GLN A 221 16.21 10.31 -15.03
N ILE A 222 16.39 9.71 -13.85
CA ILE A 222 15.60 8.54 -13.43
C ILE A 222 14.14 8.95 -13.23
N ALA A 223 13.89 10.08 -12.57
CA ALA A 223 12.54 10.60 -12.38
C ALA A 223 11.84 10.85 -13.72
N TRP A 224 12.52 11.50 -14.66
CA TRP A 224 11.98 11.73 -16.02
C TRP A 224 11.71 10.42 -16.77
N ARG A 225 12.64 9.47 -16.74
CA ARG A 225 12.46 8.16 -17.40
C ARG A 225 11.28 7.40 -16.81
N THR A 226 11.18 7.35 -15.48
CA THR A 226 10.13 6.58 -14.78
C THR A 226 8.75 7.23 -14.91
N SER A 227 8.70 8.56 -14.99
CA SER A 227 7.43 9.30 -15.03
C SER A 227 6.89 9.51 -16.44
N VAL A 228 7.76 9.64 -17.46
CA VAL A 228 7.36 10.13 -18.80
C VAL A 228 8.02 9.38 -19.94
N ALA A 229 9.35 9.28 -19.96
CA ALA A 229 10.10 8.93 -21.19
C ALA A 229 10.03 7.45 -21.53
N GLU A 230 10.15 6.56 -20.56
CA GLU A 230 10.11 5.12 -20.80
C GLU A 230 8.65 4.64 -20.80
N PRO A 231 8.17 4.02 -21.91
CA PRO A 231 6.75 3.68 -22.06
C PRO A 231 6.19 2.75 -20.99
N ALA A 232 6.91 1.69 -20.60
CA ALA A 232 6.43 0.74 -19.63
C ALA A 232 6.49 1.31 -18.19
N LEU A 233 7.57 2.04 -17.84
CA LEU A 233 7.70 2.67 -16.52
C LEU A 233 6.66 3.76 -16.30
N SER A 234 6.42 4.61 -17.30
CA SER A 234 5.43 5.68 -17.21
C SER A 234 4.00 5.14 -17.18
N ALA A 235 3.71 4.08 -17.97
CA ALA A 235 2.43 3.40 -17.91
C ALA A 235 2.21 2.73 -16.53
N ALA A 236 3.25 2.13 -15.96
CA ALA A 236 3.17 1.55 -14.62
C ALA A 236 2.98 2.63 -13.54
N SER A 237 3.67 3.76 -13.65
CA SER A 237 3.57 4.86 -12.67
C SER A 237 2.18 5.49 -12.66
N GLN A 238 1.58 5.77 -13.83
CA GLN A 238 0.22 6.30 -13.90
C GLN A 238 -0.82 5.27 -13.43
N ALA A 239 -0.68 3.99 -13.79
CA ALA A 239 -1.59 2.95 -13.34
C ALA A 239 -1.51 2.74 -11.82
N GLY A 240 -0.32 2.80 -11.24
CA GLY A 240 -0.12 2.77 -9.80
C GLY A 240 -0.78 3.96 -9.09
N MET A 241 -0.66 5.17 -9.66
CA MET A 241 -1.32 6.38 -9.14
C MET A 241 -2.84 6.22 -9.17
N VAL A 242 -3.42 5.77 -10.28
CA VAL A 242 -4.87 5.56 -10.40
C VAL A 242 -5.35 4.42 -9.51
N ASN A 243 -4.56 3.35 -9.34
CA ASN A 243 -4.89 2.27 -8.40
C ASN A 243 -5.06 2.80 -6.96
N ASN A 244 -4.13 3.64 -6.47
CA ASN A 244 -4.25 4.21 -5.13
C ASN A 244 -5.26 5.38 -5.05
N LEU A 245 -5.61 6.00 -6.18
CA LEU A 245 -6.75 6.91 -6.28
C LEU A 245 -8.06 6.14 -6.01
N ASN A 246 -8.18 4.90 -6.52
CA ASN A 246 -9.32 4.02 -6.23
C ASN A 246 -9.40 3.66 -4.74
N ASP A 247 -8.25 3.49 -4.06
CA ASP A 247 -8.20 3.29 -2.61
C ASP A 247 -8.78 4.48 -1.85
N ALA A 248 -8.43 5.72 -2.25
CA ALA A 248 -8.97 6.91 -1.63
C ALA A 248 -10.49 7.01 -1.78
N LEU A 249 -11.02 6.61 -2.93
CA LEU A 249 -12.47 6.49 -3.16
C LEU A 249 -13.08 5.42 -2.23
N ALA A 250 -12.50 4.22 -2.20
CA ALA A 250 -13.01 3.09 -1.44
C ALA A 250 -12.98 3.33 0.08
N TRP A 251 -11.98 4.03 0.57
CA TRP A 251 -11.81 4.30 2.00
C TRP A 251 -12.46 5.61 2.47
N GLY A 252 -12.76 6.52 1.55
CA GLY A 252 -13.37 7.81 1.86
C GLY A 252 -14.85 7.88 1.51
N ILE A 253 -15.18 7.60 0.26
CA ILE A 253 -16.53 7.81 -0.30
C ILE A 253 -17.45 6.62 -0.05
N PHE A 254 -16.98 5.37 -0.20
CA PHE A 254 -17.85 4.20 -0.09
C PHE A 254 -18.51 4.05 1.27
N PRO A 255 -17.82 4.22 2.44
CA PRO A 255 -18.48 4.17 3.73
C PRO A 255 -19.62 5.19 3.88
N LEU A 256 -19.45 6.40 3.32
CA LEU A 256 -20.47 7.44 3.34
C LEU A 256 -21.66 7.06 2.45
N LEU A 257 -21.40 6.52 1.26
CA LEU A 257 -22.46 6.01 0.38
C LEU A 257 -23.27 4.90 1.05
N PHE A 258 -22.59 3.94 1.69
CA PHE A 258 -23.24 2.80 2.36
C PHE A 258 -24.09 3.27 3.54
N ALA A 259 -23.58 4.21 4.33
CA ALA A 259 -24.31 4.81 5.44
C ALA A 259 -25.53 5.60 4.98
N ALA A 260 -25.42 6.36 3.88
CA ALA A 260 -26.55 7.10 3.29
C ALA A 260 -27.67 6.18 2.80
N HIS A 261 -27.37 4.90 2.49
CA HIS A 261 -28.37 3.88 2.14
C HIS A 261 -28.83 3.04 3.34
N GLY A 262 -28.50 3.45 4.58
CA GLY A 262 -29.00 2.84 5.81
C GLY A 262 -28.31 1.54 6.24
N LEU A 263 -27.11 1.22 5.71
CA LEU A 263 -26.34 0.09 6.21
C LEU A 263 -25.83 0.35 7.64
N SER A 264 -25.86 -0.70 8.46
CA SER A 264 -25.29 -0.63 9.81
C SER A 264 -23.76 -0.51 9.77
N LEU A 265 -23.15 0.03 10.83
CA LEU A 265 -21.70 0.14 10.98
C LEU A 265 -20.99 -1.22 10.82
N ALA A 266 -21.59 -2.31 11.31
CA ALA A 266 -21.07 -3.67 11.14
C ALA A 266 -21.04 -4.09 9.66
N GLN A 267 -22.12 -3.82 8.92
CA GLN A 267 -22.19 -4.10 7.47
C GLN A 267 -21.16 -3.27 6.69
N ILE A 268 -21.02 -1.99 7.01
CA ILE A 268 -20.00 -1.11 6.41
C ILE A 268 -18.59 -1.66 6.70
N GLY A 269 -18.34 -2.11 7.94
CA GLY A 269 -17.07 -2.73 8.32
C GLY A 269 -16.75 -4.00 7.50
N VAL A 270 -17.75 -4.86 7.25
CA VAL A 270 -17.58 -6.03 6.39
C VAL A 270 -17.25 -5.62 4.96
N LEU A 271 -17.99 -4.66 4.38
CA LEU A 271 -17.73 -4.17 3.03
C LEU A 271 -16.33 -3.54 2.90
N ALA A 272 -15.92 -2.74 3.90
CA ALA A 272 -14.60 -2.13 3.94
C ALA A 272 -13.46 -3.16 4.07
N ALA A 273 -13.75 -4.32 4.67
CA ALA A 273 -12.79 -5.41 4.83
C ALA A 273 -12.67 -6.29 3.58
N LEU A 274 -13.75 -6.51 2.83
CA LEU A 274 -13.76 -7.42 1.67
C LEU A 274 -12.72 -7.03 0.62
N TYR A 275 -12.63 -5.76 0.30
CA TYR A 275 -11.68 -5.24 -0.68
C TYR A 275 -10.23 -5.59 -0.33
N PRO A 276 -9.67 -5.15 0.81
CA PRO A 276 -8.28 -5.45 1.17
C PRO A 276 -8.05 -6.92 1.51
N ALA A 277 -9.07 -7.68 1.93
CA ALA A 277 -8.96 -9.11 2.17
C ALA A 277 -8.71 -9.88 0.87
N VAL A 278 -9.52 -9.63 -0.16
CA VAL A 278 -9.38 -10.27 -1.48
C VAL A 278 -8.08 -9.82 -2.14
N TRP A 279 -7.76 -8.52 -2.05
CA TRP A 279 -6.50 -7.99 -2.54
C TRP A 279 -5.29 -8.66 -1.85
N GLY A 280 -5.25 -8.68 -0.52
CA GLY A 280 -4.15 -9.27 0.25
C GLY A 280 -3.99 -10.77 -0.04
N ALA A 281 -5.08 -11.54 -0.06
CA ALA A 281 -5.04 -12.97 -0.37
C ALA A 281 -4.62 -13.22 -1.83
N GLY A 282 -5.15 -12.45 -2.76
CA GLY A 282 -4.86 -12.60 -4.19
C GLY A 282 -3.40 -12.36 -4.54
N GLN A 283 -2.68 -11.50 -3.81
CA GLN A 283 -1.26 -11.22 -4.05
C GLN A 283 -0.35 -12.44 -3.86
N LEU A 284 -0.76 -13.41 -3.04
CA LEU A 284 -0.01 -14.66 -2.86
C LEU A 284 0.06 -15.49 -4.15
N VAL A 285 -0.93 -15.33 -5.04
CA VAL A 285 -1.05 -16.07 -6.29
C VAL A 285 -0.62 -15.24 -7.49
N THR A 286 -1.00 -13.95 -7.53
CA THR A 286 -0.85 -13.12 -8.72
C THR A 286 0.60 -12.82 -9.08
N GLY A 287 1.50 -12.74 -8.09
CA GLY A 287 2.94 -12.60 -8.34
C GLY A 287 3.48 -13.72 -9.21
N TRP A 288 3.21 -14.97 -8.81
CA TRP A 288 3.59 -16.16 -9.56
C TRP A 288 2.85 -16.29 -10.90
N TYR A 289 1.57 -15.92 -10.94
CA TYR A 289 0.77 -15.97 -12.16
C TYR A 289 1.27 -14.98 -13.20
N SER A 290 1.70 -13.78 -12.77
CA SER A 290 2.27 -12.75 -13.65
C SER A 290 3.58 -13.18 -14.32
N ASP A 291 4.34 -14.09 -13.70
CA ASP A 291 5.56 -14.67 -14.27
C ASP A 291 5.28 -15.69 -15.41
N ARG A 292 4.01 -16.06 -15.62
CA ARG A 292 3.59 -17.00 -16.67
C ARG A 292 2.82 -16.35 -17.80
N VAL A 293 1.92 -15.43 -17.46
CA VAL A 293 0.97 -14.81 -18.42
C VAL A 293 1.52 -13.50 -18.99
N GLY A 294 2.51 -12.91 -18.33
CA GLY A 294 3.05 -11.60 -18.68
C GLY A 294 2.46 -10.47 -17.84
N ARG A 295 3.07 -9.30 -17.95
CA ARG A 295 2.75 -8.13 -17.09
C ARG A 295 1.62 -7.28 -17.66
N LYS A 296 1.72 -6.93 -18.94
CA LYS A 296 0.81 -6.00 -19.62
C LYS A 296 -0.65 -6.43 -19.54
N HIS A 297 -0.94 -7.68 -19.89
CA HIS A 297 -2.31 -8.20 -19.93
C HIS A 297 -2.95 -8.24 -18.54
N LEU A 298 -2.19 -8.62 -17.51
CA LEU A 298 -2.69 -8.67 -16.16
C LEU A 298 -3.01 -7.28 -15.59
N ILE A 299 -2.14 -6.30 -15.82
CA ILE A 299 -2.39 -4.92 -15.39
C ILE A 299 -3.62 -4.36 -16.10
N THR A 300 -3.70 -4.53 -17.42
CA THR A 300 -4.86 -4.08 -18.20
C THR A 300 -6.16 -4.72 -17.70
N ALA A 301 -6.20 -6.04 -17.60
CA ALA A 301 -7.38 -6.77 -17.11
C ALA A 301 -7.75 -6.34 -15.69
N GLY A 302 -6.75 -6.21 -14.80
CA GLY A 302 -6.98 -5.79 -13.43
C GLY A 302 -7.55 -4.37 -13.32
N MET A 303 -7.03 -3.40 -14.09
CA MET A 303 -7.57 -2.04 -14.15
C MET A 303 -9.00 -1.99 -14.67
N LEU A 304 -9.31 -2.76 -15.72
CA LEU A 304 -10.67 -2.84 -16.26
C LEU A 304 -11.63 -3.54 -15.28
N THR A 305 -11.18 -4.56 -14.55
CA THR A 305 -11.94 -5.20 -13.49
C THR A 305 -12.22 -4.22 -12.34
N GLN A 306 -11.25 -3.41 -11.92
CA GLN A 306 -11.45 -2.35 -10.93
C GLN A 306 -12.47 -1.32 -11.42
N ALA A 307 -12.37 -0.87 -12.67
CA ALA A 307 -13.31 0.07 -13.25
C ALA A 307 -14.76 -0.47 -13.25
N ALA A 308 -14.93 -1.73 -13.65
CA ALA A 308 -16.23 -2.40 -13.60
C ALA A 308 -16.77 -2.56 -12.16
N ALA A 309 -15.89 -2.89 -11.22
CA ALA A 309 -16.23 -2.98 -9.80
C ALA A 309 -16.71 -1.63 -9.24
N ILE A 310 -15.99 -0.54 -9.53
CA ILE A 310 -16.37 0.82 -9.10
C ILE A 310 -17.70 1.23 -9.74
N ALA A 311 -17.92 0.93 -11.03
CA ALA A 311 -19.19 1.16 -11.70
C ALA A 311 -20.34 0.36 -11.04
N LEU A 312 -20.08 -0.87 -10.60
CA LEU A 312 -21.05 -1.68 -9.88
C LEU A 312 -21.41 -1.07 -8.51
N VAL A 313 -20.45 -0.40 -7.83
CA VAL A 313 -20.77 0.36 -6.61
C VAL A 313 -21.74 1.51 -6.92
N ALA A 314 -21.52 2.24 -8.02
CA ALA A 314 -22.36 3.37 -8.40
C ALA A 314 -23.80 2.97 -8.77
N THR A 315 -24.02 1.75 -9.27
CA THR A 315 -25.35 1.23 -9.65
C THR A 315 -26.03 0.42 -8.54
N GLY A 316 -25.25 -0.01 -7.52
CA GLY A 316 -25.77 -0.78 -6.40
C GLY A 316 -26.54 0.08 -5.40
N SER A 317 -27.48 -0.54 -4.69
CA SER A 317 -28.27 0.10 -3.63
C SER A 317 -28.43 -0.75 -2.38
N THR A 318 -27.83 -1.95 -2.37
CA THR A 318 -27.95 -2.92 -1.26
C THR A 318 -26.62 -3.59 -0.97
N PHE A 319 -26.54 -4.30 0.15
CA PHE A 319 -25.30 -4.97 0.62
C PHE A 319 -24.70 -5.93 -0.41
N THR A 320 -25.53 -6.80 -1.04
CA THR A 320 -25.01 -7.89 -1.90
C THR A 320 -24.28 -7.40 -3.16
N PRO A 321 -24.83 -6.49 -4.00
CA PRO A 321 -24.07 -5.95 -5.13
C PRO A 321 -22.81 -5.21 -4.68
N TRP A 322 -22.84 -4.49 -3.56
CA TRP A 322 -21.64 -3.84 -3.03
C TRP A 322 -20.59 -4.83 -2.53
N ALA A 323 -21.00 -5.93 -1.89
CA ALA A 323 -20.07 -6.99 -1.50
C ALA A 323 -19.38 -7.61 -2.72
N LEU A 324 -20.14 -7.89 -3.80
CA LEU A 324 -19.58 -8.37 -5.05
C LEU A 324 -18.60 -7.34 -5.66
N ALA A 325 -18.98 -6.06 -5.65
CA ALA A 325 -18.12 -4.97 -6.13
C ALA A 325 -16.80 -4.89 -5.35
N GLN A 326 -16.82 -5.00 -4.02
CA GLN A 326 -15.62 -5.00 -3.19
C GLN A 326 -14.73 -6.22 -3.47
N ILE A 327 -15.32 -7.40 -3.72
CA ILE A 327 -14.56 -8.60 -4.10
C ILE A 327 -13.90 -8.40 -5.47
N LEU A 328 -14.64 -7.89 -6.46
CA LEU A 328 -14.09 -7.61 -7.80
C LEU A 328 -13.01 -6.53 -7.77
N LEU A 329 -13.19 -5.47 -6.96
CA LEU A 329 -12.20 -4.43 -6.77
C LEU A 329 -10.90 -5.01 -6.18
N GLY A 330 -11.03 -5.85 -5.16
CA GLY A 330 -9.90 -6.55 -4.55
C GLY A 330 -9.18 -7.49 -5.52
N ALA A 331 -9.93 -8.25 -6.31
CA ALA A 331 -9.36 -9.14 -7.33
C ALA A 331 -8.62 -8.35 -8.42
N GLY A 332 -9.21 -7.27 -8.92
CA GLY A 332 -8.57 -6.38 -9.89
C GLY A 332 -7.28 -5.76 -9.34
N THR A 333 -7.31 -5.27 -8.11
CA THR A 333 -6.12 -4.70 -7.45
C THR A 333 -5.04 -5.76 -7.21
N ALA A 334 -5.41 -6.99 -6.87
CA ALA A 334 -4.45 -8.10 -6.73
C ALA A 334 -3.72 -8.42 -8.04
N LEU A 335 -4.38 -8.30 -9.20
CA LEU A 335 -3.75 -8.46 -10.51
C LEU A 335 -2.77 -7.31 -10.84
N VAL A 336 -3.09 -6.10 -10.41
CA VAL A 336 -2.36 -4.88 -10.76
C VAL A 336 -1.15 -4.65 -9.86
N TYR A 337 -1.35 -4.65 -8.56
CA TYR A 337 -0.41 -4.09 -7.59
C TYR A 337 0.98 -4.76 -7.59
N PRO A 338 1.13 -6.10 -7.46
CA PRO A 338 2.43 -6.75 -7.52
C PRO A 338 3.04 -6.69 -8.91
N THR A 339 2.20 -6.73 -9.94
CA THR A 339 2.62 -6.75 -11.34
C THR A 339 3.25 -5.43 -11.77
N LEU A 340 2.73 -4.28 -11.29
CA LEU A 340 3.33 -2.96 -11.54
C LEU A 340 4.77 -2.88 -11.00
N LEU A 341 5.00 -3.40 -9.80
CA LEU A 341 6.33 -3.40 -9.22
C LEU A 341 7.29 -4.35 -9.97
N ALA A 342 6.75 -5.46 -10.49
CA ALA A 342 7.51 -6.36 -11.36
C ALA A 342 7.95 -5.66 -12.66
N VAL A 343 7.07 -4.88 -13.31
CA VAL A 343 7.45 -4.05 -14.48
C VAL A 343 8.63 -3.14 -14.17
N ILE A 344 8.61 -2.44 -13.02
CA ILE A 344 9.75 -1.59 -12.62
C ILE A 344 11.03 -2.44 -12.47
N GLY A 345 10.89 -3.63 -11.90
CA GLY A 345 12.00 -4.58 -11.74
C GLY A 345 12.56 -5.10 -13.05
N ASP A 346 11.69 -5.36 -14.04
CA ASP A 346 12.07 -5.90 -15.35
C ASP A 346 12.77 -4.85 -16.23
N VAL A 347 12.33 -3.58 -16.18
CA VAL A 347 12.81 -2.51 -17.06
C VAL A 347 13.97 -1.71 -16.46
N ALA A 348 13.95 -1.46 -15.14
CA ALA A 348 14.97 -0.64 -14.50
C ALA A 348 16.26 -1.42 -14.24
N HIS A 349 17.40 -0.90 -14.76
CA HIS A 349 18.71 -1.50 -14.53
C HIS A 349 19.05 -1.54 -13.02
N PRO A 350 19.67 -2.61 -12.51
CA PRO A 350 19.99 -2.76 -11.08
C PRO A 350 20.65 -1.55 -10.42
N ALA A 351 21.53 -0.83 -11.12
CA ALA A 351 22.23 0.35 -10.61
C ALA A 351 21.31 1.53 -10.22
N TRP A 352 20.14 1.65 -10.83
CA TRP A 352 19.19 2.74 -10.55
C TRP A 352 17.77 2.26 -10.23
N ARG A 353 17.53 0.94 -10.17
CA ARG A 353 16.23 0.31 -9.91
C ARG A 353 15.61 0.81 -8.58
N ALA A 354 16.40 0.89 -7.51
CA ALA A 354 15.91 1.37 -6.22
C ALA A 354 15.34 2.80 -6.30
N ARG A 355 16.02 3.68 -7.06
CA ARG A 355 15.55 5.05 -7.30
C ARG A 355 14.29 5.08 -8.18
N ALA A 356 14.20 4.22 -9.21
CA ALA A 356 12.98 4.08 -10.02
C ALA A 356 11.77 3.60 -9.20
N VAL A 357 11.98 2.62 -8.31
CA VAL A 357 10.95 2.18 -7.35
C VAL A 357 10.51 3.33 -6.44
N GLY A 358 11.45 4.18 -6.00
CA GLY A 358 11.14 5.37 -5.20
C GLY A 358 10.24 6.36 -5.96
N VAL A 359 10.55 6.64 -7.22
CA VAL A 359 9.74 7.51 -8.10
C VAL A 359 8.36 6.89 -8.35
N TYR A 360 8.29 5.60 -8.67
CA TYR A 360 7.04 4.88 -8.83
C TYR A 360 6.17 4.98 -7.57
N ARG A 361 6.75 4.77 -6.38
CA ARG A 361 6.04 4.86 -5.10
C ARG A 361 5.55 6.28 -4.82
N LEU A 362 6.30 7.30 -5.21
CA LEU A 362 5.86 8.69 -5.09
C LEU A 362 4.56 8.93 -5.88
N TRP A 363 4.50 8.48 -7.14
CA TRP A 363 3.29 8.55 -7.96
C TRP A 363 2.15 7.71 -7.39
N ARG A 364 2.42 6.45 -7.09
CA ARG A 364 1.44 5.53 -6.56
C ARG A 364 0.80 6.05 -5.27
N ASP A 365 1.62 6.41 -4.27
CA ASP A 365 1.09 6.85 -2.97
C ASP A 365 0.53 8.27 -3.03
N GLY A 366 1.02 9.12 -3.95
CA GLY A 366 0.39 10.38 -4.30
C GLY A 366 -1.04 10.23 -4.81
N GLY A 367 -1.36 9.07 -5.38
CA GLY A 367 -2.72 8.71 -5.81
C GLY A 367 -3.75 8.80 -4.69
N PHE A 368 -3.40 8.50 -3.44
CA PHE A 368 -4.30 8.70 -2.28
C PHE A 368 -4.74 10.17 -2.14
N ALA A 369 -3.78 11.09 -2.18
CA ALA A 369 -4.07 12.52 -2.03
C ALA A 369 -4.85 13.07 -3.22
N ILE A 370 -4.41 12.75 -4.45
CA ILE A 370 -5.07 13.16 -5.69
C ILE A 370 -6.50 12.58 -5.73
N GLY A 371 -6.66 11.32 -5.36
CA GLY A 371 -7.96 10.63 -5.35
C GLY A 371 -8.94 11.23 -4.36
N ALA A 372 -8.48 11.53 -3.14
CA ALA A 372 -9.32 12.14 -2.12
C ALA A 372 -9.80 13.54 -2.53
N LEU A 373 -8.89 14.36 -3.09
CA LEU A 373 -9.24 15.69 -3.60
C LEU A 373 -10.20 15.62 -4.79
N LEU A 374 -9.91 14.75 -5.77
CA LEU A 374 -10.75 14.59 -6.96
C LEU A 374 -12.13 14.05 -6.59
N ALA A 375 -12.19 12.96 -5.83
CA ALA A 375 -13.45 12.32 -5.45
C ALA A 375 -14.28 13.25 -4.54
N GLY A 376 -13.63 13.93 -3.58
CA GLY A 376 -14.31 14.91 -2.72
C GLY A 376 -14.88 16.08 -3.49
N ALA A 377 -14.09 16.72 -4.36
CA ALA A 377 -14.55 17.84 -5.17
C ALA A 377 -15.69 17.47 -6.13
N LEU A 378 -15.61 16.30 -6.76
CA LEU A 378 -16.67 15.81 -7.62
C LEU A 378 -17.94 15.46 -6.82
N ALA A 379 -17.78 14.89 -5.62
CA ALA A 379 -18.90 14.59 -4.75
C ALA A 379 -19.58 15.85 -4.22
N ASP A 380 -18.84 16.87 -3.88
CA ASP A 380 -19.37 18.18 -3.45
C ASP A 380 -20.13 18.89 -4.59
N ALA A 381 -19.60 18.82 -5.81
CA ALA A 381 -20.18 19.54 -6.96
C ALA A 381 -21.36 18.79 -7.61
N TYR A 382 -21.28 17.45 -7.68
CA TYR A 382 -22.19 16.64 -8.51
C TYR A 382 -22.76 15.42 -7.78
N GLY A 383 -22.45 15.23 -6.48
CA GLY A 383 -22.91 14.10 -5.66
C GLY A 383 -22.04 12.86 -5.76
N LEU A 384 -22.21 11.96 -4.77
CA LEU A 384 -21.39 10.74 -4.59
C LEU A 384 -21.38 9.84 -5.82
N THR A 385 -22.54 9.59 -6.41
CA THR A 385 -22.68 8.68 -7.57
C THR A 385 -21.88 9.19 -8.78
N THR A 386 -21.90 10.51 -9.04
CA THR A 386 -21.14 11.10 -10.15
C THR A 386 -19.64 10.99 -9.92
N ALA A 387 -19.17 11.24 -8.69
CA ALA A 387 -17.77 11.05 -8.32
C ALA A 387 -17.30 9.61 -8.55
N ILE A 388 -18.12 8.63 -8.17
CA ILE A 388 -17.81 7.20 -8.37
C ILE A 388 -17.72 6.86 -9.86
N TRP A 389 -18.69 7.32 -10.69
CA TRP A 389 -18.63 7.11 -12.14
C TRP A 389 -17.42 7.75 -12.79
N ALA A 390 -17.05 8.97 -12.39
CA ALA A 390 -15.86 9.66 -12.91
C ALA A 390 -14.57 8.87 -12.60
N VAL A 391 -14.44 8.32 -11.39
CA VAL A 391 -13.29 7.49 -11.01
C VAL A 391 -13.32 6.16 -11.75
N ALA A 392 -14.49 5.53 -11.95
CA ALA A 392 -14.60 4.32 -12.78
C ALA A 392 -14.10 4.56 -14.21
N ALA A 393 -14.54 5.67 -14.83
CA ALA A 393 -14.11 6.06 -16.18
C ALA A 393 -12.59 6.33 -16.24
N LEU A 394 -12.05 7.04 -15.25
CA LEU A 394 -10.60 7.31 -15.15
C LEU A 394 -9.81 6.01 -15.00
N THR A 395 -10.31 5.06 -14.20
CA THR A 395 -9.67 3.75 -14.00
C THR A 395 -9.68 2.92 -15.28
N ALA A 396 -10.81 2.93 -16.03
CA ALA A 396 -10.88 2.28 -17.35
C ALA A 396 -9.90 2.93 -18.33
N ALA A 397 -9.87 4.27 -18.41
CA ALA A 397 -8.94 5.00 -19.26
C ALA A 397 -7.47 4.68 -18.91
N SER A 398 -7.13 4.57 -17.63
CA SER A 398 -5.80 4.15 -17.17
C SER A 398 -5.44 2.75 -17.65
N GLY A 399 -6.39 1.80 -17.59
CA GLY A 399 -6.21 0.45 -18.14
C GLY A 399 -5.96 0.45 -19.65
N LEU A 400 -6.68 1.30 -20.41
CA LEU A 400 -6.48 1.47 -21.84
C LEU A 400 -5.13 2.13 -22.17
N VAL A 401 -4.66 3.08 -21.36
CA VAL A 401 -3.30 3.65 -21.48
C VAL A 401 -2.24 2.57 -21.29
N VAL A 402 -2.41 1.66 -20.32
CA VAL A 402 -1.50 0.50 -20.17
C VAL A 402 -1.55 -0.38 -21.44
N ALA A 403 -2.75 -0.71 -21.91
CA ALA A 403 -2.91 -1.54 -23.11
C ALA A 403 -2.26 -0.93 -24.36
N ALA A 404 -2.32 0.39 -24.52
CA ALA A 404 -1.77 1.09 -25.69
C ALA A 404 -0.27 1.38 -25.58
N ARG A 405 0.19 1.84 -24.40
CA ARG A 405 1.54 2.41 -24.23
C ARG A 405 2.56 1.38 -23.73
N MET A 406 2.16 0.44 -22.87
CA MET A 406 3.07 -0.55 -22.30
C MET A 406 3.34 -1.66 -23.31
N TYR A 407 4.62 -2.02 -23.50
CA TYR A 407 5.00 -3.29 -24.14
C TYR A 407 5.06 -4.41 -23.08
N GLU A 408 5.08 -5.67 -23.51
CA GLU A 408 5.26 -6.80 -22.58
C GLU A 408 6.71 -6.81 -22.07
N THR A 409 6.86 -6.69 -20.73
CA THR A 409 8.18 -6.57 -20.09
C THR A 409 8.70 -7.90 -19.55
N HIS A 410 7.83 -8.91 -19.43
CA HIS A 410 8.27 -10.22 -18.98
C HIS A 410 9.23 -10.81 -20.01
N PRO A 411 10.47 -11.18 -19.64
CA PRO A 411 11.39 -11.82 -20.56
C PRO A 411 10.78 -13.15 -21.02
N ARG A 412 10.49 -13.27 -22.32
CA ARG A 412 10.15 -14.56 -22.91
C ARG A 412 11.38 -15.45 -22.72
N ILE A 413 11.30 -16.42 -21.83
CA ILE A 413 12.28 -17.52 -21.80
C ILE A 413 12.14 -18.18 -23.18
N PRO A 414 13.16 -18.19 -24.06
CA PRO A 414 13.10 -19.01 -25.26
C PRO A 414 12.81 -20.44 -24.77
N LEU A 415 11.74 -21.03 -25.26
CA LEU A 415 11.55 -22.47 -25.09
C LEU A 415 12.87 -23.07 -25.59
N ALA A 416 13.63 -23.71 -24.69
CA ALA A 416 14.81 -24.44 -25.08
C ALA A 416 14.36 -25.38 -26.21
N ASP A 417 15.00 -25.26 -27.38
CA ASP A 417 14.76 -26.20 -28.47
C ASP A 417 14.86 -27.62 -27.88
N PRO A 418 13.91 -28.51 -28.19
CA PRO A 418 14.02 -29.88 -27.78
C PRO A 418 15.37 -30.39 -28.18
N VAL A 419 16.20 -30.74 -27.22
CA VAL A 419 17.50 -31.39 -27.45
C VAL A 419 17.26 -32.58 -28.36
N PRO A 420 17.97 -32.67 -29.50
CA PRO A 420 17.77 -33.71 -30.49
C PRO A 420 18.03 -35.13 -29.95
#